data_08eedc721e5a9883f90854de88545315
#
_entry.id   08eedc721e5a9883f90854de88545315
#
_cell.length_a   1.000
_cell.length_b   1.000
_cell.length_c   1.000
_cell.angle_alpha   90.00
_cell.angle_beta   90.00
_cell.angle_gamma   90.00
#
_symmetry.space_group_name_H-M   'P 1'
#
loop_
_entity.id
_entity.type
_entity.pdbx_description
1 polymer ?
#
loop_
_entity_poly.entity_id
_entity_poly.type
_entity_poly.pdbx_seq_one_letter_code
_entity_poly.pdbx_strand_id
1 'polypeptide(L)'
;MRKSLLTKLASLPDDQIISLSFSLTQELMLLFEKLPHLHSQIGAAYLPLRNEVAPVYQELLRSVPLLLSYPVLREGKMAFGMTEGLPSGSPWLTPPYKVVEPGWYLVPGVGFSLNGSRLGRGKGYYDRFLEDRKGIKIGLAWSGQLNENIPVESHDCHMDFIVTENFCWDVKQQKHI
;
A
#
# COMPACT_ATOMS: atom_id res chain seq x y z
N MET A 1 12.25 -2.52 -17.12
CA MET A 1 11.14 -1.90 -16.39
C MET A 1 11.44 -1.64 -14.89
N ARG A 2 11.56 -2.65 -14.01
CA ARG A 2 11.76 -2.46 -12.55
C ARG A 2 12.91 -1.51 -12.21
N LYS A 3 14.09 -1.67 -12.79
CA LYS A 3 15.26 -0.81 -12.56
C LYS A 3 14.98 0.65 -12.96
N SER A 4 14.34 0.89 -14.10
CA SER A 4 13.98 2.23 -14.57
C SER A 4 13.00 2.93 -13.63
N LEU A 5 11.94 2.24 -13.17
CA LEU A 5 10.99 2.80 -12.20
C LEU A 5 11.65 3.10 -10.85
N LEU A 6 12.49 2.21 -10.34
CA LEU A 6 13.26 2.46 -9.11
C LEU A 6 14.19 3.67 -9.22
N THR A 7 14.86 3.85 -10.36
CA THR A 7 15.71 5.03 -10.62
C THR A 7 14.86 6.31 -10.62
N LYS A 8 13.70 6.29 -11.27
CA LYS A 8 12.77 7.43 -11.29
C LYS A 8 12.29 7.80 -9.89
N LEU A 9 11.89 6.82 -9.08
CA LEU A 9 11.50 7.04 -7.69
C LEU A 9 12.64 7.63 -6.85
N ALA A 10 13.86 7.12 -7.04
CA ALA A 10 15.04 7.59 -6.30
C ALA A 10 15.48 9.01 -6.66
N SER A 11 15.04 9.55 -7.80
CA SER A 11 15.35 10.90 -8.25
C SER A 11 14.35 11.97 -7.81
N LEU A 12 13.25 11.58 -7.15
CA LEU A 12 12.27 12.55 -6.65
C LEU A 12 12.85 13.37 -5.49
N PRO A 13 12.75 14.72 -5.53
CA PRO A 13 13.11 15.57 -4.40
C PRO A 13 12.22 15.34 -3.18
N ASP A 14 12.77 15.55 -1.98
CA ASP A 14 12.05 15.30 -0.73
C ASP A 14 10.78 16.18 -0.58
N ASP A 15 10.83 17.44 -0.99
CA ASP A 15 9.67 18.34 -1.00
C ASP A 15 8.56 17.85 -1.93
N GLN A 16 8.92 17.32 -3.08
CA GLN A 16 7.96 16.71 -4.00
C GLN A 16 7.35 15.45 -3.40
N ILE A 17 8.14 14.58 -2.76
CA ILE A 17 7.64 13.38 -2.07
C ILE A 17 6.62 13.77 -0.98
N ILE A 18 6.90 14.81 -0.20
CA ILE A 18 5.98 15.31 0.83
C ILE A 18 4.66 15.77 0.21
N SER A 19 4.71 16.60 -0.82
CA SER A 19 3.51 17.10 -1.52
C SER A 19 2.67 15.96 -2.11
N LEU A 20 3.30 15.03 -2.81
CA LEU A 20 2.64 13.86 -3.39
C LEU A 20 2.01 12.96 -2.32
N SER A 21 2.68 12.79 -1.16
CA SER A 21 2.16 11.99 -0.03
C SER A 21 0.90 12.62 0.57
N PHE A 22 0.83 13.94 0.68
CA PHE A 22 -0.38 14.64 1.13
C PHE A 22 -1.54 14.46 0.14
N SER A 23 -1.31 14.67 -1.15
CA SER A 23 -2.35 14.50 -2.18
C SER A 23 -2.85 13.06 -2.23
N LEU A 24 -1.95 12.07 -2.20
CA LEU A 24 -2.32 10.66 -2.13
C LEU A 24 -3.13 10.34 -0.86
N THR A 25 -2.81 10.97 0.27
CA THR A 25 -3.56 10.78 1.52
C THR A 25 -5.00 11.28 1.37
N GLN A 26 -5.22 12.39 0.70
CA GLN A 26 -6.56 12.92 0.44
C GLN A 26 -7.39 11.97 -0.44
N GLU A 27 -6.81 11.45 -1.53
CA GLU A 27 -7.46 10.45 -2.38
C GLU A 27 -7.79 9.16 -1.61
N LEU A 28 -6.89 8.73 -0.72
CA LEU A 28 -7.12 7.56 0.13
C LEU A 28 -8.24 7.80 1.16
N MET A 29 -8.37 9.00 1.72
CA MET A 29 -9.49 9.39 2.60
C MET A 29 -10.82 9.32 1.85
N LEU A 30 -10.89 9.85 0.62
CA LEU A 30 -12.10 9.78 -0.21
C LEU A 30 -12.50 8.33 -0.50
N LEU A 31 -11.55 7.43 -0.72
CA LEU A 31 -11.83 6.01 -0.87
C LEU A 31 -12.43 5.42 0.42
N PHE A 32 -11.87 5.72 1.59
CA PHE A 32 -12.39 5.21 2.86
C PHE A 32 -13.78 5.76 3.20
N GLU A 33 -14.12 6.98 2.82
CA GLU A 33 -15.49 7.50 2.93
C GLU A 33 -16.50 6.67 2.12
N LYS A 34 -16.09 6.17 0.95
CA LYS A 34 -16.93 5.30 0.10
C LYS A 34 -16.96 3.84 0.54
N LEU A 35 -16.03 3.43 1.39
CA LEU A 35 -15.90 2.08 1.92
C LEU A 35 -15.98 2.05 3.47
N PRO A 36 -17.06 2.59 4.10
CA PRO A 36 -17.13 2.74 5.55
C PRO A 36 -17.08 1.42 6.33
N HIS A 37 -17.41 0.30 5.68
CA HIS A 37 -17.30 -1.04 6.29
C HIS A 37 -15.86 -1.44 6.61
N LEU A 38 -14.84 -0.79 6.01
CA LEU A 38 -13.44 -1.02 6.34
C LEU A 38 -13.04 -0.42 7.69
N HIS A 39 -13.77 0.57 8.21
CA HIS A 39 -13.47 1.21 9.49
C HIS A 39 -13.61 0.27 10.69
N SER A 40 -14.45 -0.76 10.58
CA SER A 40 -14.63 -1.78 11.63
C SER A 40 -13.61 -2.92 11.57
N GLN A 41 -12.70 -2.90 10.59
CA GLN A 41 -11.70 -3.93 10.36
C GLN A 41 -10.30 -3.41 10.63
N ILE A 42 -9.40 -4.30 11.04
CA ILE A 42 -7.96 -3.96 11.13
C ILE A 42 -7.41 -3.91 9.71
N GLY A 43 -6.77 -2.80 9.36
CA GLY A 43 -6.08 -2.64 8.09
C GLY A 43 -4.60 -3.01 8.18
N ALA A 44 -4.08 -3.55 7.10
CA ALA A 44 -2.65 -3.73 6.90
C ALA A 44 -2.06 -2.45 6.26
N ALA A 45 -1.28 -1.70 7.01
CA ALA A 45 -0.44 -0.64 6.50
C ALA A 45 0.98 -1.17 6.21
N TYR A 46 1.90 -0.33 5.76
CA TYR A 46 3.30 -0.68 5.64
C TYR A 46 4.20 0.46 6.10
N LEU A 47 5.41 0.12 6.49
CA LEU A 47 6.43 1.09 6.83
C LEU A 47 7.26 1.35 5.56
N PRO A 48 7.21 2.57 5.00
CA PRO A 48 7.83 2.82 3.71
C PRO A 48 9.34 2.71 3.78
N LEU A 49 9.93 2.07 2.78
CA LEU A 49 11.35 2.20 2.49
C LEU A 49 11.61 3.59 1.90
N ARG A 50 12.87 4.03 1.92
CA ARG A 50 13.25 5.28 1.27
C ARG A 50 12.74 5.32 -0.17
N ASN A 51 12.07 6.40 -0.54
CA ASN A 51 11.45 6.63 -1.85
C ASN A 51 10.31 5.65 -2.20
N GLU A 52 9.69 5.02 -1.22
CA GLU A 52 8.43 4.30 -1.39
C GLU A 52 7.26 5.26 -1.18
N VAL A 53 6.23 5.09 -2.02
CA VAL A 53 4.96 5.81 -1.86
C VAL A 53 4.34 5.43 -0.54
N ALA A 54 3.92 6.41 0.25
CA ALA A 54 3.17 6.16 1.47
C ALA A 54 2.24 7.34 1.79
N PRO A 55 1.09 7.08 2.42
CA PRO A 55 0.25 8.14 2.94
C PRO A 55 0.90 8.79 4.16
N VAL A 56 0.48 10.01 4.46
CA VAL A 56 0.79 10.66 5.74
C VAL A 56 -0.11 10.03 6.81
N TYR A 57 0.35 8.94 7.43
CA TYR A 57 -0.45 8.13 8.37
C TYR A 57 -1.04 8.93 9.54
N GLN A 58 -0.33 9.93 10.05
CA GLN A 58 -0.84 10.80 11.11
C GLN A 58 -2.09 11.57 10.66
N GLU A 59 -2.08 12.09 9.43
CA GLU A 59 -3.20 12.82 8.85
C GLU A 59 -4.36 11.88 8.55
N LEU A 60 -4.08 10.74 7.96
CA LEU A 60 -5.07 9.70 7.67
C LEU A 60 -5.82 9.27 8.94
N LEU A 61 -5.10 8.97 10.02
CA LEU A 61 -5.68 8.51 11.28
C LEU A 61 -6.41 9.61 12.09
N ARG A 62 -6.12 10.89 11.83
CA ARG A 62 -6.90 12.00 12.39
C ARG A 62 -8.26 12.14 11.73
N SER A 63 -8.33 11.86 10.42
CA SER A 63 -9.50 12.11 9.59
C SER A 63 -10.41 10.88 9.46
N VAL A 64 -9.83 9.67 9.52
CA VAL A 64 -10.57 8.41 9.36
C VAL A 64 -10.28 7.50 10.57
N PRO A 65 -11.33 6.96 11.25
CA PRO A 65 -11.16 6.10 12.41
C PRO A 65 -10.70 4.69 12.03
N LEU A 66 -9.43 4.53 11.69
CA LEU A 66 -8.83 3.26 11.26
C LEU A 66 -8.02 2.62 12.37
N LEU A 67 -8.05 1.29 12.43
CA LEU A 67 -7.13 0.47 13.19
C LEU A 67 -6.08 -0.11 12.24
N LEU A 68 -4.80 0.27 12.41
CA LEU A 68 -3.72 -0.16 11.51
C LEU A 68 -2.82 -1.19 12.18
N SER A 69 -2.39 -2.15 11.37
CA SER A 69 -1.34 -3.11 11.68
C SER A 69 -0.19 -2.97 10.67
N TYR A 70 1.00 -3.41 11.05
CA TYR A 70 2.22 -3.23 10.27
C TYR A 70 2.94 -4.55 10.06
N PRO A 71 3.73 -4.69 8.98
CA PRO A 71 4.39 -5.95 8.67
C PRO A 71 5.39 -6.35 9.76
N VAL A 72 5.36 -7.62 10.11
CA VAL A 72 6.34 -8.29 10.97
C VAL A 72 6.94 -9.47 10.22
N LEU A 73 8.20 -9.77 10.49
CA LEU A 73 8.86 -10.95 9.94
C LEU A 73 8.98 -12.02 11.04
N ARG A 74 8.29 -13.15 10.86
CA ARG A 74 8.32 -14.30 11.77
C ARG A 74 8.77 -15.53 11.02
N GLU A 75 9.88 -16.12 11.45
CA GLU A 75 10.42 -17.36 10.83
C GLU A 75 10.54 -17.26 9.31
N GLY A 76 10.96 -16.10 8.80
CA GLY A 76 11.09 -15.84 7.36
C GLY A 76 9.78 -15.57 6.61
N LYS A 77 8.63 -15.60 7.28
CA LYS A 77 7.31 -15.33 6.71
C LYS A 77 6.78 -13.97 7.17
N MET A 78 6.07 -13.28 6.27
CA MET A 78 5.40 -12.04 6.58
C MET A 78 4.10 -12.31 7.35
N ALA A 79 3.87 -11.53 8.39
CA ALA A 79 2.62 -11.42 9.14
C ALA A 79 2.36 -9.96 9.47
N PHE A 80 1.29 -9.65 10.18
CA PHE A 80 0.98 -8.28 10.62
C PHE A 80 0.82 -8.21 12.13
N GLY A 81 1.28 -7.11 12.71
CA GLY A 81 1.20 -6.84 14.14
C GLY A 81 0.71 -5.45 14.43
N MET A 82 0.03 -5.28 15.56
CA MET A 82 -0.35 -3.98 16.11
C MET A 82 0.58 -3.60 17.24
N THR A 83 0.89 -2.31 17.34
CA THR A 83 1.67 -1.68 18.41
C THR A 83 1.00 -0.39 18.84
N GLU A 84 1.42 0.17 19.98
CA GLU A 84 1.00 1.50 20.41
C GLU A 84 1.71 2.58 19.58
N GLY A 85 0.94 3.53 19.05
CA GLY A 85 1.43 4.63 18.21
C GLY A 85 1.86 4.21 16.81
N LEU A 86 2.45 5.17 16.10
CA LEU A 86 2.96 4.97 14.74
C LEU A 86 4.42 4.48 14.80
N PRO A 87 4.71 3.29 14.28
CA PRO A 87 6.08 2.80 14.24
C PRO A 87 6.94 3.56 13.23
N SER A 88 8.25 3.57 13.44
CA SER A 88 9.21 4.25 12.57
C SER A 88 10.52 3.46 12.45
N GLY A 89 11.30 3.77 11.44
CA GLY A 89 12.70 3.38 11.28
C GLY A 89 12.98 2.06 10.58
N SER A 90 12.09 1.09 10.59
CA SER A 90 12.30 -0.22 9.94
C SER A 90 11.10 -0.59 9.08
N PRO A 91 11.27 -1.27 7.93
CA PRO A 91 10.14 -1.80 7.16
C PRO A 91 9.41 -2.95 7.87
N TRP A 92 9.97 -3.45 8.97
CA TRP A 92 9.40 -4.49 9.80
C TRP A 92 9.19 -3.97 11.22
N LEU A 93 7.98 -4.19 11.75
CA LEU A 93 7.68 -3.87 13.13
C LEU A 93 8.51 -4.73 14.08
N THR A 94 9.10 -4.10 15.08
CA THR A 94 9.84 -4.79 16.15
C THR A 94 8.98 -4.96 17.40
N PRO A 95 9.20 -6.02 18.21
CA PRO A 95 8.48 -6.19 19.48
C PRO A 95 8.64 -4.98 20.43
N PRO A 96 7.62 -4.70 21.28
CA PRO A 96 6.43 -5.50 21.49
C PRO A 96 5.31 -5.22 20.47
N TYR A 97 4.65 -6.28 19.98
CA TYR A 97 3.47 -6.20 19.12
C TYR A 97 2.52 -7.38 19.36
N LYS A 98 1.24 -7.18 19.04
CA LYS A 98 0.24 -8.26 19.00
C LYS A 98 -0.01 -8.65 17.55
N VAL A 99 0.19 -9.93 17.21
CA VAL A 99 -0.12 -10.45 15.87
C VAL A 99 -1.62 -10.42 15.62
N VAL A 100 -2.02 -9.98 14.43
CA VAL A 100 -3.42 -9.83 14.01
C VAL A 100 -3.61 -10.26 12.56
N GLU A 101 -4.87 -10.53 12.19
CA GLU A 101 -5.26 -10.79 10.81
C GLU A 101 -5.99 -9.55 10.25
N PRO A 102 -5.40 -8.86 9.27
CA PRO A 102 -6.04 -7.71 8.64
C PRO A 102 -7.20 -8.12 7.73
N GLY A 103 -8.23 -7.26 7.65
CA GLY A 103 -9.36 -7.41 6.74
C GLY A 103 -9.20 -6.66 5.41
N TRP A 104 -8.23 -5.74 5.31
CA TRP A 104 -7.86 -5.03 4.09
C TRP A 104 -6.39 -4.61 4.13
N TYR A 105 -5.81 -4.28 2.97
CA TYR A 105 -4.38 -4.15 2.79
C TYR A 105 -4.00 -2.92 1.96
N LEU A 106 -3.15 -2.03 2.50
CA LEU A 106 -2.38 -1.08 1.69
C LEU A 106 -1.14 -1.82 1.16
N VAL A 107 -0.97 -1.82 -0.14
CA VAL A 107 0.05 -2.64 -0.80
C VAL A 107 1.05 -1.75 -1.53
N PRO A 108 2.33 -1.74 -1.12
CA PRO A 108 3.38 -1.01 -1.82
C PRO A 108 3.81 -1.74 -3.09
N GLY A 109 4.31 -0.98 -4.06
CA GLY A 109 4.87 -1.54 -5.30
C GLY A 109 5.87 -0.62 -5.97
N VAL A 110 6.63 -1.16 -6.92
CA VAL A 110 7.52 -0.41 -7.80
C VAL A 110 6.75 0.15 -8.98
N GLY A 111 5.70 -0.55 -9.42
CA GLY A 111 4.81 -0.13 -10.49
C GLY A 111 3.45 -0.82 -10.38
N PHE A 112 2.44 -0.21 -10.98
CA PHE A 112 1.07 -0.73 -11.02
C PHE A 112 0.47 -0.52 -12.41
N SER A 113 -0.52 -1.34 -12.75
CA SER A 113 -1.36 -1.15 -13.93
C SER A 113 -2.81 -0.97 -13.50
N LEU A 114 -3.59 -0.24 -14.29
CA LEU A 114 -5.02 -0.02 -14.03
C LEU A 114 -5.87 -1.30 -14.15
N ASN A 115 -5.29 -2.39 -14.66
CA ASN A 115 -5.91 -3.72 -14.58
C ASN A 115 -5.70 -4.42 -13.21
N GLY A 116 -5.05 -3.74 -12.25
CA GLY A 116 -4.77 -4.27 -10.91
C GLY A 116 -3.44 -4.99 -10.75
N SER A 117 -2.66 -5.14 -11.83
CA SER A 117 -1.36 -5.81 -11.76
C SER A 117 -0.34 -4.96 -10.99
N ARG A 118 0.55 -5.63 -10.25
CA ARG A 118 1.56 -5.01 -9.40
C ARG A 118 2.97 -5.54 -9.70
N LEU A 119 3.92 -4.64 -9.82
CA LEU A 119 5.35 -4.98 -9.87
C LEU A 119 5.99 -4.74 -8.50
N GLY A 120 6.34 -5.81 -7.82
CA GLY A 120 7.05 -5.77 -6.53
C GLY A 120 8.56 -5.56 -6.68
N ARG A 121 9.26 -5.49 -5.52
CA ARG A 121 10.73 -5.35 -5.46
C ARG A 121 11.50 -6.65 -5.76
N GLY A 122 10.80 -7.78 -5.99
CA GLY A 122 11.39 -9.06 -6.36
C GLY A 122 11.66 -10.03 -5.20
N LYS A 123 11.31 -9.70 -3.95
CA LYS A 123 11.42 -10.63 -2.81
C LYS A 123 10.18 -11.51 -2.61
N GLY A 124 9.06 -11.18 -3.28
CA GLY A 124 7.81 -11.94 -3.24
C GLY A 124 7.11 -12.01 -1.87
N TYR A 125 7.44 -11.13 -0.90
CA TYR A 125 6.80 -11.16 0.42
C TYR A 125 5.30 -10.90 0.34
N TYR A 126 4.89 -9.85 -0.37
CA TYR A 126 3.49 -9.49 -0.52
C TYR A 126 2.73 -10.51 -1.38
N ASP A 127 3.33 -11.01 -2.46
CA ASP A 127 2.68 -11.97 -3.36
C ASP A 127 2.33 -13.25 -2.57
N ARG A 128 3.31 -13.86 -1.91
CA ARG A 128 3.09 -15.04 -1.05
C ARG A 128 2.14 -14.80 0.13
N PHE A 129 2.17 -13.58 0.72
CA PHE A 129 1.28 -13.29 1.84
C PHE A 129 -0.16 -13.10 1.39
N LEU A 130 -0.38 -12.43 0.25
CA LEU A 130 -1.71 -12.04 -0.24
C LEU A 130 -2.41 -13.14 -1.05
N GLU A 131 -1.70 -14.19 -1.47
CA GLU A 131 -2.19 -15.27 -2.35
C GLU A 131 -3.53 -15.87 -1.86
N ASP A 132 -3.63 -16.17 -0.57
CA ASP A 132 -4.83 -16.76 0.05
C ASP A 132 -5.71 -15.75 0.82
N ARG A 133 -5.47 -14.44 0.67
CA ARG A 133 -6.16 -13.41 1.46
C ARG A 133 -7.34 -12.81 0.69
N LYS A 134 -8.52 -12.82 1.35
CA LYS A 134 -9.79 -12.34 0.76
C LYS A 134 -10.05 -10.85 0.95
N GLY A 135 -9.27 -10.15 1.77
CA GLY A 135 -9.45 -8.72 2.07
C GLY A 135 -9.20 -7.81 0.86
N ILE A 136 -9.76 -6.61 0.91
CA ILE A 136 -9.58 -5.59 -0.12
C ILE A 136 -8.11 -5.17 -0.19
N LYS A 137 -7.55 -5.18 -1.40
CA LYS A 137 -6.15 -4.83 -1.71
C LYS A 137 -6.09 -3.49 -2.41
N ILE A 138 -5.49 -2.51 -1.77
CA ILE A 138 -5.37 -1.12 -2.25
C ILE A 138 -3.91 -0.87 -2.58
N GLY A 139 -3.58 -0.81 -3.87
CA GLY A 139 -2.25 -0.47 -4.36
C GLY A 139 -2.01 1.04 -4.25
N LEU A 140 -0.89 1.45 -3.65
CA LEU A 140 -0.50 2.85 -3.53
C LEU A 140 0.66 3.16 -4.47
N ALA A 141 0.49 4.19 -5.32
CA ALA A 141 1.45 4.55 -6.35
C ALA A 141 1.52 6.08 -6.56
N TRP A 142 2.67 6.60 -6.98
CA TRP A 142 2.68 7.86 -7.73
C TRP A 142 2.16 7.59 -9.14
N SER A 143 1.44 8.54 -9.76
CA SER A 143 0.95 8.41 -11.14
C SER A 143 2.08 8.03 -12.12
N GLY A 144 3.29 8.49 -11.86
CA GLY A 144 4.47 8.13 -12.64
C GLY A 144 4.95 6.68 -12.52
N GLN A 145 4.35 5.85 -11.65
CA GLN A 145 4.57 4.41 -11.52
C GLN A 145 3.54 3.58 -12.28
N LEU A 146 2.54 4.22 -12.88
CA LEU A 146 1.54 3.52 -13.69
C LEU A 146 2.15 3.08 -15.01
N ASN A 147 1.92 1.81 -15.37
CA ASN A 147 2.43 1.20 -16.61
C ASN A 147 1.52 0.05 -17.04
N GLU A 148 1.02 0.09 -18.26
CA GLU A 148 0.11 -0.93 -18.79
C GLU A 148 0.82 -2.29 -19.04
N ASN A 149 2.14 -2.29 -19.20
CA ASN A 149 2.94 -3.47 -19.52
C ASN A 149 3.57 -4.13 -18.29
N ILE A 150 2.93 -4.08 -17.12
CA ILE A 150 3.41 -4.84 -15.95
C ILE A 150 3.35 -6.33 -16.28
N PRO A 151 4.48 -7.07 -16.21
CA PRO A 151 4.45 -8.52 -16.39
C PRO A 151 3.63 -9.16 -15.27
N VAL A 152 2.77 -10.10 -15.64
CA VAL A 152 1.86 -10.82 -14.73
C VAL A 152 2.22 -12.30 -14.75
N GLU A 153 2.34 -12.90 -13.58
CA GLU A 153 2.45 -14.34 -13.38
C GLU A 153 1.14 -14.90 -12.80
N SER A 154 0.89 -16.19 -12.97
CA SER A 154 -0.40 -16.81 -12.59
C SER A 154 -0.72 -16.75 -11.10
N HIS A 155 0.29 -16.53 -10.25
CA HIS A 155 0.18 -16.43 -8.79
C HIS A 155 0.20 -14.98 -8.29
N ASP A 156 0.29 -13.99 -9.17
CA ASP A 156 0.29 -12.59 -8.78
C ASP A 156 -1.08 -12.15 -8.27
N CYS A 157 -1.10 -11.48 -7.12
CA CYS A 157 -2.31 -10.91 -6.57
C CYS A 157 -2.64 -9.58 -7.24
N HIS A 158 -3.87 -9.47 -7.76
CA HIS A 158 -4.39 -8.22 -8.29
C HIS A 158 -4.89 -7.32 -7.17
N MET A 159 -4.73 -6.01 -7.38
CA MET A 159 -5.31 -4.98 -6.52
C MET A 159 -6.79 -4.78 -6.86
N ASP A 160 -7.60 -4.47 -5.85
CA ASP A 160 -9.00 -4.09 -6.05
C ASP A 160 -9.11 -2.59 -6.38
N PHE A 161 -8.22 -1.78 -5.79
CA PHE A 161 -8.11 -0.34 -6.04
C PHE A 161 -6.66 0.07 -6.27
N ILE A 162 -6.47 1.09 -7.11
CA ILE A 162 -5.20 1.79 -7.27
C ILE A 162 -5.42 3.25 -6.86
N VAL A 163 -4.67 3.72 -5.86
CA VAL A 163 -4.72 5.10 -5.39
C VAL A 163 -3.41 5.79 -5.74
N THR A 164 -3.54 6.94 -6.39
CA THR A 164 -2.41 7.83 -6.71
C THR A 164 -2.62 9.20 -6.07
N GLU A 165 -1.70 10.13 -6.26
CA GLU A 165 -1.84 11.52 -5.85
C GLU A 165 -2.89 12.30 -6.67
N ASN A 166 -3.40 11.72 -7.77
CA ASN A 166 -4.31 12.38 -8.69
C ASN A 166 -5.72 11.76 -8.71
N PHE A 167 -5.86 10.50 -8.32
CA PHE A 167 -7.14 9.80 -8.39
C PHE A 167 -7.12 8.48 -7.64
N CYS A 168 -8.32 7.97 -7.35
CA CYS A 168 -8.58 6.59 -6.98
C CYS A 168 -9.29 5.85 -8.13
N TRP A 169 -8.79 4.64 -8.46
CA TRP A 169 -9.29 3.80 -9.54
C TRP A 169 -9.87 2.50 -8.98
N ASP A 170 -11.13 2.20 -9.30
CA ASP A 170 -11.76 0.89 -9.05
C ASP A 170 -11.40 -0.05 -10.21
N VAL A 171 -10.58 -1.05 -9.92
CA VAL A 171 -10.09 -2.00 -10.92
C VAL A 171 -11.22 -2.85 -11.51
N LYS A 172 -12.18 -3.28 -10.69
CA LYS A 172 -13.29 -4.12 -11.12
C LYS A 172 -14.27 -3.37 -12.00
N GLN A 173 -14.58 -2.12 -11.62
CA GLN A 173 -15.55 -1.30 -12.37
C GLN A 173 -14.89 -0.50 -13.51
N GLN A 174 -13.55 -0.50 -13.62
CA GLN A 174 -12.77 0.22 -14.62
C GLN A 174 -13.14 1.71 -14.68
N LYS A 175 -13.20 2.36 -13.51
CA LYS A 175 -13.57 3.78 -13.40
C LYS A 175 -12.90 4.49 -12.24
N HIS A 176 -12.85 5.81 -12.32
CA HIS A 176 -12.52 6.68 -11.18
C HIS A 176 -13.60 6.63 -10.10
N ILE A 177 -13.18 6.75 -8.85
CA ILE A 177 -14.07 6.86 -7.68
C ILE A 177 -14.25 8.32 -7.33
#